data_579bd74faf33d27745aecce9fc125793
#
_entry.id   579bd74faf33d27745aecce9fc125793
#
_cell.length_a   1.000
_cell.length_b   1.000
_cell.length_c   1.000
_cell.angle_alpha   90.00
_cell.angle_beta   90.00
_cell.angle_gamma   90.00
#
_symmetry.space_group_name_H-M   'P 1'
#
loop_
_entity.id
_entity.type
_entity.pdbx_description
1 polymer ?
#
loop_
_entity_poly.entity_id
_entity_poly.type
_entity_poly.pdbx_seq_one_letter_code
_entity_poly.pdbx_strand_id
1 'polypeptide(L)'
;MKASGEPILKAKPLKGFSHRKAVCIPVDPPSRIFWKLLKKKATRTKETPFGHVFLLDNMAVLYGCIGASLAVIGLEHLIATGAEEILILGFCGSLNPDLSTLDVVSINKAYSEEGTSNHYIKRKKIFHSSGPLRQKIQDNLVERNLPFLEGATVSTDAPFRETRSWLLDKQKKGIDVVDMEASAVFSLGEYYDIPTAALMIVSDELTGKRWKNVFKYPRLNTQIKEYFFPFL
;
A
#
# COMPACT_ATOMS: atom_id res chain seq x y z
N MET A 1 20.70 -6.86 4.65
CA MET A 1 21.12 -7.00 6.07
C MET A 1 20.20 -6.10 6.89
N LYS A 2 19.44 -6.66 7.84
CA LYS A 2 18.59 -5.86 8.76
C LYS A 2 19.44 -4.79 9.45
N ALA A 3 18.85 -3.62 9.71
CA ALA A 3 19.54 -2.58 10.48
C ALA A 3 19.86 -3.14 11.88
N SER A 4 21.08 -2.91 12.33
CA SER A 4 21.56 -3.38 13.63
C SER A 4 21.48 -2.27 14.68
N GLY A 5 21.30 -2.66 15.94
CA GLY A 5 21.24 -1.75 17.09
C GLY A 5 19.81 -1.50 17.57
N GLU A 6 19.69 -1.19 18.86
CA GLU A 6 18.42 -0.84 19.47
C GLU A 6 18.06 0.62 19.13
N PRO A 7 16.86 0.90 18.62
CA PRO A 7 16.46 2.27 18.32
C PRO A 7 16.28 3.08 19.62
N ILE A 8 16.74 4.34 19.60
CA ILE A 8 16.56 5.28 20.73
C ILE A 8 15.06 5.57 20.90
N LEU A 9 14.34 5.72 19.79
CA LEU A 9 12.90 5.99 19.79
C LEU A 9 12.16 4.71 19.40
N LYS A 10 11.24 4.25 20.24
CA LYS A 10 10.41 3.07 19.98
C LYS A 10 8.96 3.47 19.77
N ALA A 11 8.32 2.89 18.78
CA ALA A 11 6.88 3.01 18.59
C ALA A 11 6.15 2.47 19.83
N LYS A 12 5.10 3.18 20.25
CA LYS A 12 4.31 2.81 21.42
C LYS A 12 2.96 2.21 20.98
N PRO A 13 2.46 1.18 21.70
CA PRO A 13 1.13 0.68 21.47
C PRO A 13 0.05 1.76 21.54
N LEU A 14 -0.94 1.68 20.70
CA LEU A 14 -2.08 2.58 20.71
C LEU A 14 -3.05 2.16 21.83
N LYS A 15 -3.15 2.95 22.89
CA LYS A 15 -4.04 2.64 24.02
C LYS A 15 -5.49 2.43 23.59
N GLY A 16 -6.07 1.30 24.01
CA GLY A 16 -7.44 0.92 23.72
C GLY A 16 -7.66 0.35 22.32
N PHE A 17 -6.58 0.06 21.58
CA PHE A 17 -6.61 -0.73 20.35
C PHE A 17 -6.10 -2.13 20.63
N SER A 18 -6.75 -3.13 20.02
CA SER A 18 -6.30 -4.51 19.99
C SER A 18 -6.68 -5.08 18.63
N HIS A 19 -5.71 -5.58 17.88
CA HIS A 19 -5.92 -6.09 16.53
C HIS A 19 -4.77 -7.01 16.14
N ARG A 20 -5.04 -7.92 15.20
CA ARG A 20 -4.03 -8.81 14.60
C ARG A 20 -3.72 -8.46 13.15
N LYS A 21 -4.58 -7.66 12.51
CA LYS A 21 -4.43 -7.25 11.12
C LYS A 21 -4.27 -5.74 11.03
N ALA A 22 -3.33 -5.29 10.24
CA ALA A 22 -3.19 -3.90 9.86
C ALA A 22 -3.51 -3.72 8.38
N VAL A 23 -4.31 -2.72 8.06
CA VAL A 23 -4.54 -2.28 6.69
C VAL A 23 -4.03 -0.86 6.54
N CYS A 24 -3.25 -0.62 5.50
CA CYS A 24 -2.74 0.69 5.13
C CYS A 24 -3.52 1.21 3.93
N ILE A 25 -4.19 2.35 4.09
CA ILE A 25 -4.89 3.08 3.03
C ILE A 25 -4.23 4.46 2.92
N PRO A 26 -3.22 4.63 2.06
CA PRO A 26 -2.45 5.86 1.97
C PRO A 26 -3.30 7.06 1.55
N VAL A 27 -4.17 6.88 0.56
CA VAL A 27 -4.94 7.96 -0.05
C VAL A 27 -6.41 7.59 -0.20
N ASP A 28 -7.28 8.60 -0.12
CA ASP A 28 -8.72 8.48 -0.42
C ASP A 28 -9.05 9.38 -1.62
N PRO A 29 -9.82 8.92 -2.62
CA PRO A 29 -10.27 9.78 -3.69
C PRO A 29 -11.15 10.93 -3.16
N PRO A 30 -11.36 12.00 -3.94
CA PRO A 30 -12.17 13.15 -3.53
C PRO A 30 -13.59 12.83 -3.05
N SER A 31 -14.11 11.67 -3.45
CA SER A 31 -15.41 11.14 -2.95
C SER A 31 -15.41 10.80 -1.46
N ARG A 32 -14.23 10.67 -0.84
CA ARG A 32 -14.00 10.24 0.54
C ARG A 32 -14.71 8.93 0.87
N ILE A 33 -14.65 7.98 -0.05
CA ILE A 33 -15.40 6.72 0.06
C ILE A 33 -14.87 5.83 1.19
N PHE A 34 -13.54 5.75 1.37
CA PHE A 34 -12.95 5.03 2.49
C PHE A 34 -13.29 5.68 3.82
N TRP A 35 -13.15 7.01 3.90
CA TRP A 35 -13.50 7.75 5.13
C TRP A 35 -14.93 7.48 5.58
N LYS A 36 -15.90 7.56 4.65
CA LYS A 36 -17.31 7.30 4.93
C LYS A 36 -17.55 5.89 5.45
N LEU A 37 -16.90 4.90 4.82
CA LEU A 37 -16.99 3.49 5.24
C LEU A 37 -16.38 3.29 6.63
N LEU A 38 -15.15 3.75 6.81
CA LEU A 38 -14.41 3.56 8.06
C LEU A 38 -15.09 4.25 9.24
N LYS A 39 -15.61 5.47 9.04
CA LYS A 39 -16.40 6.16 10.08
C LYS A 39 -17.67 5.41 10.47
N LYS A 40 -18.29 4.69 9.53
CA LYS A 40 -19.50 3.90 9.80
C LYS A 40 -19.18 2.59 10.53
N LYS A 41 -18.06 1.93 10.20
CA LYS A 41 -17.72 0.59 10.72
C LYS A 41 -16.84 0.61 11.97
N ALA A 42 -16.09 1.70 12.18
CA ALA A 42 -15.11 1.74 13.26
C ALA A 42 -15.76 1.76 14.65
N THR A 43 -15.26 0.89 15.51
CA THR A 43 -15.60 0.88 16.95
C THR A 43 -14.81 1.94 17.71
N ARG A 44 -13.61 2.29 17.23
CA ARG A 44 -12.77 3.37 17.74
C ARG A 44 -12.06 4.09 16.60
N THR A 45 -11.76 5.37 16.82
CA THR A 45 -10.97 6.19 15.90
C THR A 45 -9.97 7.00 16.69
N LYS A 46 -8.74 7.11 16.17
CA LYS A 46 -7.69 7.97 16.74
C LYS A 46 -7.05 8.78 15.63
N GLU A 47 -7.01 10.08 15.81
CA GLU A 47 -6.20 10.99 15.00
C GLU A 47 -4.76 10.99 15.50
N THR A 48 -3.81 10.97 14.60
CA THR A 48 -2.38 10.92 14.88
C THR A 48 -1.64 11.84 13.90
N PRO A 49 -0.39 12.23 14.20
CA PRO A 49 0.42 13.02 13.26
C PRO A 49 0.73 12.31 11.93
N PHE A 50 0.56 11.00 11.87
CA PHE A 50 0.83 10.17 10.68
C PHE A 50 -0.44 9.67 9.98
N GLY A 51 -1.60 10.23 10.30
CA GLY A 51 -2.90 9.87 9.71
C GLY A 51 -3.93 9.47 10.76
N HIS A 52 -5.05 8.89 10.32
CA HIS A 52 -6.09 8.41 11.21
C HIS A 52 -6.00 6.89 11.38
N VAL A 53 -6.24 6.41 12.58
CA VAL A 53 -6.35 4.97 12.85
C VAL A 53 -7.78 4.63 13.23
N PHE A 54 -8.37 3.70 12.49
CA PHE A 54 -9.71 3.16 12.72
C PHE A 54 -9.59 1.71 13.20
N LEU A 55 -10.28 1.38 14.30
CA LEU A 55 -10.39 0.00 14.77
C LEU A 55 -11.71 -0.59 14.29
N LEU A 56 -11.63 -1.68 13.53
CA LEU A 56 -12.74 -2.46 13.03
C LEU A 56 -12.56 -3.90 13.54
N ASP A 57 -13.45 -4.38 14.42
CA ASP A 57 -13.36 -5.72 15.01
C ASP A 57 -11.90 -6.09 15.38
N ASN A 58 -11.27 -7.01 14.64
CA ASN A 58 -9.89 -7.47 14.86
C ASN A 58 -8.88 -6.86 13.87
N MET A 59 -9.19 -5.69 13.30
CA MET A 59 -8.39 -5.02 12.28
C MET A 59 -8.20 -3.55 12.64
N ALA A 60 -6.98 -3.03 12.48
CA ALA A 60 -6.71 -1.60 12.53
C ALA A 60 -6.40 -1.08 11.12
N VAL A 61 -7.06 -0.02 10.72
CA VAL A 61 -6.84 0.66 9.44
C VAL A 61 -6.10 1.96 9.67
N LEU A 62 -4.89 2.07 9.15
CA LEU A 62 -4.12 3.31 9.03
C LEU A 62 -4.56 4.01 7.75
N TYR A 63 -5.06 5.22 7.86
CA TYR A 63 -5.66 5.97 6.76
C TYR A 63 -5.05 7.35 6.60
N GLY A 64 -4.78 7.76 5.36
CA GLY A 64 -4.26 9.09 5.03
C GLY A 64 -2.75 9.24 5.28
N CYS A 65 -1.99 8.16 5.19
CA CYS A 65 -0.55 8.10 5.44
C CYS A 65 0.26 8.10 4.13
N ILE A 66 0.06 9.12 3.29
CA ILE A 66 0.73 9.22 1.99
C ILE A 66 2.25 9.27 2.15
N GLY A 67 2.93 8.43 1.39
CA GLY A 67 4.39 8.36 1.32
C GLY A 67 5.01 7.36 2.29
N ALA A 68 6.14 6.80 1.88
CA ALA A 68 6.85 5.74 2.55
C ALA A 68 7.07 5.99 4.05
N SER A 69 7.53 7.17 4.44
CA SER A 69 7.86 7.49 5.82
C SER A 69 6.63 7.57 6.72
N LEU A 70 5.53 8.21 6.29
CA LEU A 70 4.31 8.30 7.09
C LEU A 70 3.63 6.94 7.25
N ALA A 71 3.55 6.16 6.16
CA ALA A 71 3.01 4.81 6.21
C ALA A 71 3.76 3.94 7.21
N VAL A 72 5.09 3.95 7.15
CA VAL A 72 5.94 3.14 8.05
C VAL A 72 5.82 3.60 9.50
N ILE A 73 5.88 4.91 9.80
CA ILE A 73 5.70 5.41 11.17
C ILE A 73 4.37 4.95 11.76
N GLY A 74 3.28 5.06 11.00
CA GLY A 74 1.97 4.61 11.46
C GLY A 74 1.91 3.10 11.68
N LEU A 75 2.46 2.31 10.75
CA LEU A 75 2.48 0.84 10.85
C LEU A 75 3.36 0.34 12.00
N GLU A 76 4.47 1.00 12.33
CA GLU A 76 5.27 0.72 13.53
C GLU A 76 4.41 0.75 14.80
N HIS A 77 3.54 1.73 14.95
CA HIS A 77 2.61 1.81 16.08
C HIS A 77 1.57 0.69 16.05
N LEU A 78 1.11 0.26 14.86
CA LEU A 78 0.19 -0.87 14.74
C LEU A 78 0.88 -2.20 15.05
N ILE A 79 2.12 -2.40 14.62
CA ILE A 79 2.95 -3.55 14.99
C ILE A 79 3.16 -3.60 16.51
N ALA A 80 3.55 -2.50 17.12
CA ALA A 80 3.70 -2.39 18.57
C ALA A 80 2.37 -2.67 19.32
N THR A 81 1.22 -2.49 18.67
CA THR A 81 -0.11 -2.77 19.23
C THR A 81 -0.56 -4.22 19.03
N GLY A 82 0.12 -5.00 18.17
CA GLY A 82 -0.14 -6.43 17.98
C GLY A 82 -0.49 -6.85 16.54
N ALA A 83 -0.21 -6.03 15.53
CA ALA A 83 -0.42 -6.45 14.13
C ALA A 83 0.54 -7.59 13.76
N GLU A 84 -0.01 -8.66 13.20
CA GLU A 84 0.69 -9.87 12.75
C GLU A 84 0.72 -10.00 11.23
N GLU A 85 -0.08 -9.23 10.50
CA GLU A 85 -0.08 -9.13 9.04
C GLU A 85 -0.41 -7.70 8.60
N ILE A 86 0.10 -7.27 7.43
CA ILE A 86 -0.13 -5.94 6.88
C ILE A 86 -0.60 -6.06 5.43
N LEU A 87 -1.73 -5.42 5.12
CA LEU A 87 -2.25 -5.29 3.76
C LEU A 87 -2.28 -3.82 3.34
N ILE A 88 -1.70 -3.50 2.18
CA ILE A 88 -1.88 -2.20 1.54
C ILE A 88 -3.08 -2.29 0.59
N LEU A 89 -4.03 -1.38 0.73
CA LEU A 89 -5.11 -1.12 -0.23
C LEU A 89 -4.93 0.29 -0.76
N GLY A 90 -4.37 0.42 -1.96
CA GLY A 90 -3.91 1.69 -2.48
C GLY A 90 -4.13 1.87 -3.98
N PHE A 91 -3.53 2.92 -4.49
CA PHE A 91 -3.54 3.26 -5.90
C PHE A 91 -2.13 3.24 -6.47
N CYS A 92 -2.04 3.06 -7.78
CA CYS A 92 -0.76 3.09 -8.50
C CYS A 92 -0.93 3.75 -9.86
N GLY A 93 0.15 4.31 -10.37
CA GLY A 93 0.25 4.78 -11.76
C GLY A 93 0.74 3.64 -12.68
N SER A 94 0.11 3.46 -13.84
CA SER A 94 0.57 2.47 -14.83
C SER A 94 1.84 2.93 -15.53
N LEU A 95 2.85 2.06 -15.54
CA LEU A 95 4.08 2.14 -16.35
C LEU A 95 4.04 1.18 -17.53
N ASN A 96 3.12 0.22 -17.54
CA ASN A 96 2.93 -0.77 -18.57
C ASN A 96 1.81 -0.34 -19.53
N PRO A 97 2.04 -0.25 -20.86
CA PRO A 97 1.02 0.16 -21.82
C PRO A 97 -0.18 -0.78 -21.91
N ASP A 98 -0.04 -2.03 -21.44
CA ASP A 98 -1.12 -3.02 -21.42
C ASP A 98 -2.01 -2.89 -20.16
N LEU A 99 -1.63 -2.02 -19.20
CA LEU A 99 -2.41 -1.72 -18.01
C LEU A 99 -3.12 -0.37 -18.14
N SER A 100 -4.43 -0.41 -18.01
CA SER A 100 -5.30 0.77 -18.08
C SER A 100 -5.78 1.21 -16.70
N THR A 101 -6.24 2.45 -16.61
CA THR A 101 -6.93 2.93 -15.40
C THR A 101 -8.10 2.03 -15.02
N LEU A 102 -8.25 1.75 -13.73
CA LEU A 102 -9.19 0.84 -13.07
C LEU A 102 -8.78 -0.63 -13.10
N ASP A 103 -7.74 -1.02 -13.81
CA ASP A 103 -7.18 -2.37 -13.65
C ASP A 103 -6.69 -2.56 -12.20
N VAL A 104 -6.69 -3.81 -11.75
CA VAL A 104 -6.30 -4.17 -10.39
C VAL A 104 -5.04 -5.01 -10.42
N VAL A 105 -4.07 -4.64 -9.61
CA VAL A 105 -2.76 -5.30 -9.57
C VAL A 105 -2.48 -5.83 -8.16
N SER A 106 -2.27 -7.14 -8.08
CA SER A 106 -1.74 -7.82 -6.91
C SER A 106 -0.21 -7.75 -6.96
N ILE A 107 0.40 -7.00 -6.06
CA ILE A 107 1.85 -6.73 -6.11
C ILE A 107 2.65 -7.90 -5.58
N ASN A 108 3.52 -8.46 -6.43
CA ASN A 108 4.41 -9.56 -6.05
C ASN A 108 5.77 -9.08 -5.52
N LYS A 109 6.28 -7.95 -6.05
CA LYS A 109 7.54 -7.34 -5.62
C LYS A 109 7.50 -5.82 -5.78
N ALA A 110 8.26 -5.13 -4.95
CA ALA A 110 8.41 -3.69 -4.95
C ALA A 110 9.88 -3.28 -5.03
N TYR A 111 10.20 -2.40 -5.96
CA TYR A 111 11.50 -1.77 -6.12
C TYR A 111 11.56 -0.48 -5.30
N SER A 112 12.60 -0.31 -4.49
CA SER A 112 12.76 0.88 -3.65
C SER A 112 13.56 1.96 -4.38
N GLU A 113 12.89 3.07 -4.68
CA GLU A 113 13.49 4.37 -5.05
C GLU A 113 13.13 5.47 -4.04
N GLU A 114 12.45 5.10 -2.96
CA GLU A 114 12.20 5.92 -1.77
C GLU A 114 13.34 5.79 -0.75
N GLY A 115 13.34 6.67 0.26
CA GLY A 115 14.41 6.74 1.26
C GLY A 115 14.25 5.82 2.47
N THR A 116 13.04 5.36 2.78
CA THR A 116 12.69 4.71 4.05
C THR A 116 13.20 3.29 4.17
N SER A 117 13.04 2.47 3.13
CA SER A 117 13.41 1.03 3.12
C SER A 117 14.85 0.78 3.56
N ASN A 118 15.78 1.63 3.15
CA ASN A 118 17.20 1.45 3.47
C ASN A 118 17.54 1.63 4.95
N HIS A 119 16.63 2.24 5.73
CA HIS A 119 16.77 2.34 7.19
C HIS A 119 16.43 1.01 7.90
N TYR A 120 15.61 0.17 7.29
CA TYR A 120 15.20 -1.14 7.81
C TYR A 120 16.10 -2.27 7.28
N ILE A 121 16.27 -2.35 5.96
CA ILE A 121 17.08 -3.38 5.29
C ILE A 121 18.13 -2.71 4.40
N LYS A 122 19.33 -2.60 4.92
CA LYS A 122 20.43 -1.90 4.24
C LYS A 122 20.80 -2.54 2.90
N ARG A 123 21.04 -1.71 1.89
CA ARG A 123 21.53 -2.10 0.54
C ARG A 123 20.62 -3.05 -0.24
N LYS A 124 19.39 -3.29 0.21
CA LYS A 124 18.38 -4.04 -0.53
C LYS A 124 17.49 -3.07 -1.30
N LYS A 125 17.22 -3.39 -2.56
CA LYS A 125 16.41 -2.54 -3.46
C LYS A 125 15.15 -3.20 -3.95
N ILE A 126 14.98 -4.49 -3.71
CA ILE A 126 13.82 -5.27 -4.15
C ILE A 126 13.26 -6.02 -2.95
N PHE A 127 12.00 -5.81 -2.66
CA PHE A 127 11.27 -6.46 -1.59
C PHE A 127 10.10 -7.25 -2.17
N HIS A 128 9.77 -8.39 -1.57
CA HIS A 128 8.71 -9.27 -2.04
C HIS A 128 7.53 -9.24 -1.05
N SER A 129 6.32 -9.30 -1.61
CA SER A 129 5.15 -9.56 -0.80
C SER A 129 5.20 -10.99 -0.23
N SER A 130 4.53 -11.23 0.88
CA SER A 130 4.32 -12.58 1.42
C SER A 130 3.51 -13.42 0.45
N GLY A 131 4.08 -14.52 -0.05
CA GLY A 131 3.40 -15.44 -0.96
C GLY A 131 2.07 -15.94 -0.39
N PRO A 132 2.02 -16.49 0.84
CA PRO A 132 0.78 -16.96 1.46
C PRO A 132 -0.28 -15.88 1.63
N LEU A 133 0.09 -14.67 2.09
CA LEU A 133 -0.87 -13.58 2.25
C LEU A 133 -1.39 -13.08 0.89
N ARG A 134 -0.50 -12.95 -0.11
CA ARG A 134 -0.89 -12.59 -1.47
C ARG A 134 -1.84 -13.62 -2.07
N GLN A 135 -1.54 -14.91 -1.95
CA GLN A 135 -2.39 -15.98 -2.45
C GLN A 135 -3.80 -15.92 -1.85
N LYS A 136 -3.91 -15.73 -0.53
CA LYS A 136 -5.21 -15.57 0.14
C LYS A 136 -6.04 -14.40 -0.42
N ILE A 137 -5.37 -13.29 -0.79
CA ILE A 137 -6.05 -12.16 -1.44
C ILE A 137 -6.51 -12.54 -2.84
N GLN A 138 -5.65 -13.19 -3.62
CA GLN A 138 -5.95 -13.62 -4.98
C GLN A 138 -7.08 -14.66 -5.01
N ASP A 139 -7.08 -15.63 -4.11
CA ASP A 139 -8.15 -16.63 -3.98
C ASP A 139 -9.52 -15.97 -3.73
N ASN A 140 -9.56 -14.96 -2.83
CA ASN A 140 -10.79 -14.19 -2.58
C ASN A 140 -11.29 -13.45 -3.84
N LEU A 141 -10.37 -12.90 -4.65
CA LEU A 141 -10.73 -12.26 -5.91
C LEU A 141 -11.25 -13.28 -6.94
N VAL A 142 -10.61 -14.44 -7.05
CA VAL A 142 -11.03 -15.54 -7.95
C VAL A 142 -12.42 -16.05 -7.56
N GLU A 143 -12.67 -16.33 -6.28
CA GLU A 143 -13.99 -16.78 -5.78
C GLU A 143 -15.10 -15.78 -6.11
N ARG A 144 -14.78 -14.51 -6.22
CA ARG A 144 -15.72 -13.43 -6.53
C ARG A 144 -15.76 -13.09 -8.04
N ASN A 145 -15.06 -13.84 -8.87
CA ASN A 145 -14.91 -13.60 -10.32
C ASN A 145 -14.41 -12.17 -10.65
N LEU A 146 -13.51 -11.63 -9.84
CA LEU A 146 -12.92 -10.31 -10.02
C LEU A 146 -11.56 -10.44 -10.72
N PRO A 147 -11.39 -9.91 -11.93
CA PRO A 147 -10.13 -9.98 -12.66
C PRO A 147 -9.05 -9.13 -12.00
N PHE A 148 -7.84 -9.62 -11.96
CA PHE A 148 -6.65 -8.91 -11.50
C PHE A 148 -5.42 -9.38 -12.28
N LEU A 149 -4.35 -8.60 -12.22
CA LEU A 149 -3.04 -8.97 -12.73
C LEU A 149 -2.06 -9.09 -11.56
N GLU A 150 -1.04 -9.90 -11.74
CA GLU A 150 0.10 -9.93 -10.83
C GLU A 150 1.22 -9.09 -11.44
N GLY A 151 1.82 -8.18 -10.67
CA GLY A 151 2.80 -7.26 -11.21
C GLY A 151 3.79 -6.73 -10.18
N ALA A 152 4.82 -6.05 -10.70
CA ALA A 152 5.85 -5.38 -9.92
C ALA A 152 5.57 -3.87 -9.82
N THR A 153 5.83 -3.30 -8.65
CA THR A 153 5.80 -1.85 -8.46
C THR A 153 7.19 -1.26 -8.22
N VAL A 154 7.36 0.03 -8.46
CA VAL A 154 8.45 0.85 -7.91
C VAL A 154 7.85 1.91 -7.00
N SER A 155 8.36 2.02 -5.77
CA SER A 155 7.93 3.08 -4.85
C SER A 155 8.89 4.26 -4.93
N THR A 156 8.36 5.48 -5.11
CA THR A 156 9.12 6.72 -5.23
C THR A 156 8.63 7.79 -4.26
N ASP A 157 9.52 8.68 -3.81
CA ASP A 157 9.16 9.84 -2.97
C ASP A 157 8.80 11.08 -3.80
N ALA A 158 8.98 11.05 -5.13
CA ALA A 158 8.97 12.23 -5.96
C ALA A 158 8.22 12.05 -7.29
N PRO A 159 6.89 11.94 -7.28
CA PRO A 159 6.09 11.68 -8.50
C PRO A 159 6.30 12.74 -9.61
N PHE A 160 6.58 13.98 -9.25
CA PHE A 160 6.86 15.04 -10.23
C PHE A 160 8.27 14.96 -10.87
N ARG A 161 9.05 13.94 -10.52
CA ARG A 161 10.38 13.65 -11.11
C ARG A 161 10.38 12.41 -11.99
N GLU A 162 9.23 11.79 -12.21
CA GLU A 162 9.03 10.66 -13.11
C GLU A 162 9.10 11.12 -14.58
N THR A 163 10.30 11.07 -15.14
CA THR A 163 10.58 11.52 -16.52
C THR A 163 10.32 10.41 -17.54
N ARG A 164 10.26 10.73 -18.84
CA ARG A 164 10.17 9.72 -19.90
C ARG A 164 11.34 8.73 -19.89
N SER A 165 12.54 9.20 -19.63
CA SER A 165 13.72 8.31 -19.52
C SER A 165 13.62 7.38 -18.32
N TRP A 166 13.12 7.87 -17.19
CA TRP A 166 12.83 7.06 -16.01
C TRP A 166 11.78 6.00 -16.31
N LEU A 167 10.65 6.35 -16.93
CA LEU A 167 9.60 5.41 -17.34
C LEU A 167 10.18 4.28 -18.21
N LEU A 168 10.94 4.62 -19.26
CA LEU A 168 11.54 3.62 -20.15
C LEU A 168 12.55 2.71 -19.42
N ASP A 169 13.28 3.21 -18.44
CA ASP A 169 14.15 2.38 -17.58
C ASP A 169 13.31 1.38 -16.75
N LYS A 170 12.17 1.80 -16.19
CA LYS A 170 11.31 0.91 -15.42
C LYS A 170 10.65 -0.16 -16.29
N GLN A 171 10.17 0.22 -17.47
CA GLN A 171 9.61 -0.74 -18.44
C GLN A 171 10.64 -1.81 -18.84
N LYS A 172 11.88 -1.42 -19.12
CA LYS A 172 12.98 -2.38 -19.43
C LYS A 172 13.28 -3.36 -18.28
N LYS A 173 12.98 -2.98 -17.05
CA LYS A 173 13.14 -3.82 -15.84
C LYS A 173 11.91 -4.68 -15.55
N GLY A 174 10.88 -4.62 -16.38
CA GLY A 174 9.62 -5.34 -16.17
C GLY A 174 8.86 -4.85 -14.93
N ILE A 175 8.87 -3.54 -14.69
CA ILE A 175 8.11 -2.90 -13.61
C ILE A 175 6.81 -2.36 -14.23
N ASP A 176 5.68 -2.78 -13.69
CA ASP A 176 4.36 -2.54 -14.26
C ASP A 176 3.71 -1.27 -13.78
N VAL A 177 3.94 -0.92 -12.50
CA VAL A 177 3.27 0.22 -11.86
C VAL A 177 4.22 0.99 -10.94
N VAL A 178 3.79 2.21 -10.55
CA VAL A 178 4.48 3.06 -9.56
C VAL A 178 3.54 3.42 -8.42
N ASP A 179 4.08 3.44 -7.21
CA ASP A 179 3.41 3.87 -5.98
C ASP A 179 4.37 4.69 -5.10
N MET A 180 3.99 4.95 -3.85
CA MET A 180 4.82 5.73 -2.92
C MET A 180 5.12 5.00 -1.59
N GLU A 181 4.63 3.76 -1.36
CA GLU A 181 4.67 3.12 -0.05
C GLU A 181 5.12 1.64 -0.05
N ALA A 182 4.79 0.88 -1.08
CA ALA A 182 4.84 -0.58 -1.05
C ALA A 182 6.23 -1.14 -0.69
N SER A 183 7.31 -0.60 -1.27
CA SER A 183 8.66 -1.07 -0.95
C SER A 183 9.02 -0.85 0.51
N ALA A 184 8.64 0.30 1.07
CA ALA A 184 8.90 0.62 2.47
C ALA A 184 8.11 -0.29 3.42
N VAL A 185 6.84 -0.53 3.12
CA VAL A 185 6.00 -1.44 3.92
C VAL A 185 6.49 -2.89 3.82
N PHE A 186 6.90 -3.35 2.64
CA PHE A 186 7.47 -4.69 2.49
C PHE A 186 8.82 -4.81 3.21
N SER A 187 9.64 -3.75 3.20
CA SER A 187 10.90 -3.73 3.97
C SER A 187 10.66 -3.77 5.47
N LEU A 188 9.60 -3.08 5.96
CA LEU A 188 9.16 -3.11 7.34
C LEU A 188 8.71 -4.53 7.74
N GLY A 189 7.90 -5.18 6.90
CA GLY A 189 7.48 -6.56 7.11
C GLY A 189 8.66 -7.53 7.19
N GLU A 190 9.63 -7.39 6.28
CA GLU A 190 10.87 -8.20 6.32
C GLU A 190 11.70 -7.93 7.59
N TYR A 191 11.72 -6.68 8.06
CA TYR A 191 12.45 -6.32 9.28
C TYR A 191 11.84 -6.96 10.54
N TYR A 192 10.52 -6.96 10.66
CA TYR A 192 9.78 -7.50 11.81
C TYR A 192 9.34 -8.97 11.64
N ASP A 193 9.66 -9.60 10.49
CA ASP A 193 9.19 -10.95 10.12
C ASP A 193 7.64 -11.05 10.10
N ILE A 194 6.97 -9.99 9.61
CA ILE A 194 5.51 -9.89 9.49
C ILE A 194 5.10 -9.99 8.01
N PRO A 195 4.14 -10.86 7.66
CA PRO A 195 3.62 -10.96 6.30
C PRO A 195 3.05 -9.64 5.80
N THR A 196 3.46 -9.24 4.60
CA THR A 196 2.94 -8.04 3.93
C THR A 196 2.46 -8.35 2.52
N ALA A 197 1.37 -7.70 2.09
CA ALA A 197 0.89 -7.77 0.71
C ALA A 197 0.30 -6.42 0.29
N ALA A 198 0.12 -6.23 -1.02
CA ALA A 198 -0.52 -5.04 -1.56
C ALA A 198 -1.45 -5.41 -2.71
N LEU A 199 -2.65 -4.83 -2.69
CA LEU A 199 -3.62 -4.83 -3.77
C LEU A 199 -3.85 -3.39 -4.17
N MET A 200 -3.64 -3.07 -5.45
CA MET A 200 -3.69 -1.70 -5.95
C MET A 200 -4.62 -1.57 -7.15
N ILE A 201 -5.32 -0.44 -7.23
CA ILE A 201 -6.08 -0.06 -8.41
C ILE A 201 -5.25 0.95 -9.20
N VAL A 202 -5.14 0.76 -10.50
CA VAL A 202 -4.50 1.73 -11.41
C VAL A 202 -5.35 2.99 -11.45
N SER A 203 -4.86 4.06 -10.86
CA SER A 203 -5.52 5.37 -10.78
C SER A 203 -5.19 6.29 -11.94
N ASP A 204 -4.04 6.06 -12.56
CA ASP A 204 -3.51 6.92 -13.62
C ASP A 204 -2.52 6.19 -14.53
N GLU A 205 -2.33 6.76 -15.72
CA GLU A 205 -1.47 6.21 -16.76
C GLU A 205 -0.35 7.21 -17.11
N LEU A 206 0.91 6.75 -17.00
CA LEU A 206 2.09 7.53 -17.35
C LEU A 206 2.59 7.23 -18.78
N THR A 207 2.10 6.15 -19.40
CA THR A 207 2.55 5.66 -20.71
C THR A 207 2.13 6.56 -21.88
N GLY A 208 1.02 7.28 -21.75
CA GLY A 208 0.47 8.17 -22.77
C GLY A 208 1.28 9.45 -23.03
N LYS A 209 0.90 10.23 -24.03
CA LYS A 209 1.45 11.57 -24.30
C LYS A 209 1.08 12.57 -23.23
N ARG A 210 -0.03 12.37 -22.55
CA ARG A 210 -0.54 13.20 -21.44
C ARG A 210 -0.87 12.30 -20.27
N TRP A 211 -0.65 12.79 -19.06
CA TRP A 211 -1.10 12.15 -17.85
C TRP A 211 -2.62 12.01 -17.83
N LYS A 212 -3.12 10.80 -17.63
CA LYS A 212 -4.54 10.46 -17.53
C LYS A 212 -4.81 9.90 -16.15
N ASN A 213 -5.85 10.37 -15.47
CA ASN A 213 -6.24 9.85 -14.15
C ASN A 213 -7.75 9.73 -13.99
N VAL A 214 -8.17 8.91 -13.02
CA VAL A 214 -9.58 8.62 -12.72
C VAL A 214 -10.02 8.98 -11.32
N PHE A 215 -9.25 9.75 -10.56
CA PHE A 215 -9.57 10.08 -9.17
C PHE A 215 -10.95 10.73 -8.97
N LYS A 216 -11.46 11.44 -9.96
CA LYS A 216 -12.79 12.08 -9.92
C LYS A 216 -13.89 11.23 -10.57
N TYR A 217 -13.58 10.06 -11.12
CA TYR A 217 -14.56 9.27 -11.86
C TYR A 217 -15.36 8.37 -10.91
N PRO A 218 -16.70 8.33 -11.05
CA PRO A 218 -17.56 7.47 -10.21
C PRO A 218 -17.18 5.97 -10.27
N ARG A 219 -16.68 5.50 -11.42
CA ARG A 219 -16.23 4.11 -11.60
C ARG A 219 -15.12 3.71 -10.62
N LEU A 220 -14.26 4.65 -10.21
CA LEU A 220 -13.24 4.35 -9.19
C LEU A 220 -13.89 3.95 -7.86
N ASN A 221 -15.01 4.59 -7.48
CA ASN A 221 -15.73 4.21 -6.26
C ASN A 221 -16.33 2.81 -6.35
N THR A 222 -16.77 2.39 -7.55
CA THR A 222 -17.25 1.03 -7.80
C THR A 222 -16.11 0.03 -7.61
N GLN A 223 -14.97 0.25 -8.23
CA GLN A 223 -13.80 -0.60 -8.07
C GLN A 223 -13.36 -0.71 -6.61
N ILE A 224 -13.30 0.40 -5.89
CA ILE A 224 -12.97 0.39 -4.44
C ILE A 224 -13.95 -0.49 -3.66
N LYS A 225 -15.25 -0.39 -3.93
CA LYS A 225 -16.26 -1.21 -3.23
C LYS A 225 -16.10 -2.69 -3.56
N GLU A 226 -15.84 -3.03 -4.80
CA GLU A 226 -15.73 -4.41 -5.26
C GLU A 226 -14.44 -5.08 -4.78
N TYR A 227 -13.32 -4.39 -4.87
CA TYR A 227 -12.01 -4.96 -4.63
C TYR A 227 -11.47 -4.76 -3.22
N PHE A 228 -11.77 -3.63 -2.58
CA PHE A 228 -11.15 -3.29 -1.30
C PHE A 228 -12.08 -3.50 -0.09
N PHE A 229 -13.38 -3.22 -0.23
CA PHE A 229 -14.31 -3.36 0.90
C PHE A 229 -14.42 -4.76 1.48
N PRO A 230 -14.22 -5.85 0.72
CA PRO A 230 -14.19 -7.20 1.27
C PRO A 230 -13.05 -7.46 2.24
N PHE A 231 -12.00 -6.64 2.20
CA PHE A 231 -10.85 -6.73 3.10
C PHE A 231 -10.94 -5.76 4.29
N LEU A 232 -12.04 -5.01 4.40
CA LEU A 232 -12.35 -4.03 5.46
C LEU A 232 -13.60 -4.48 6.27
#